data_3011777347e106656044147012713777
#
_entry.id   3011777347e106656044147012713777
#
_cell.length_a   1.000
_cell.length_b   1.000
_cell.length_c   1.000
_cell.angle_alpha   90.00
_cell.angle_beta   90.00
_cell.angle_gamma   90.00
#
_symmetry.space_group_name_H-M   'P 1'
#
loop_
_entity.id
_entity.type
_entity.pdbx_description
1 polymer ?
#
loop_
_entity_poly.entity_id
_entity_poly.type
_entity_poly.pdbx_seq_one_letter_code
_entity_poly.pdbx_strand_id
1 'polypeptide(L)'
;MEEVVFEMKEKKLNTISNLFDGKEIRSIWDSDKEEYYFSLVDVIGVLTGSSNPRNYWNMLKKRMTEEEQSELYTKCVQLKLKAQDGKYRETDTLDTKGIFRLIESIPSPKAEPMKVWLANLGSERIIVIRIMDKIEIKWNCW
;
A
#
# COMPACT_ATOMS: atom_id res chain seq x y z
N MET A 1 -7.40 6.08 -30.29
CA MET A 1 -7.66 4.77 -29.66
C MET A 1 -6.68 4.42 -28.55
N GLU A 2 -5.39 4.62 -28.74
CA GLU A 2 -4.37 4.36 -27.71
C GLU A 2 -4.56 5.24 -26.47
N GLU A 3 -4.92 6.51 -26.65
CA GLU A 3 -5.18 7.42 -25.52
C GLU A 3 -6.35 6.98 -24.65
N VAL A 4 -7.41 6.45 -25.24
CA VAL A 4 -8.57 5.97 -24.49
C VAL A 4 -8.22 4.73 -23.67
N VAL A 5 -7.43 3.81 -24.22
CA VAL A 5 -6.95 2.62 -23.51
C VAL A 5 -6.01 2.99 -22.36
N PHE A 6 -5.14 3.99 -22.58
CA PHE A 6 -4.23 4.48 -21.57
C PHE A 6 -5.00 5.14 -20.40
N GLU A 7 -5.99 5.97 -20.68
CA GLU A 7 -6.85 6.56 -19.67
C GLU A 7 -7.61 5.53 -18.87
N MET A 8 -8.10 4.47 -19.51
CA MET A 8 -8.80 3.38 -18.83
C MET A 8 -7.87 2.62 -17.89
N LYS A 9 -6.60 2.42 -18.27
CA LYS A 9 -5.60 1.80 -17.39
C LYS A 9 -5.27 2.66 -16.18
N GLU A 10 -5.16 3.96 -16.35
CA GLU A 10 -4.92 4.89 -15.25
C GLU A 10 -6.09 4.96 -14.28
N LYS A 11 -7.32 4.86 -14.78
CA LYS A 11 -8.53 4.87 -13.95
C LYS A 11 -8.69 3.63 -13.08
N LYS A 12 -7.98 2.54 -13.38
CA LYS A 12 -8.00 1.32 -12.58
C LYS A 12 -7.17 1.44 -11.31
N LEU A 13 -6.26 2.39 -11.25
CA LEU A 13 -5.40 2.65 -10.10
C LEU A 13 -5.91 3.89 -9.38
N ASN A 14 -6.52 3.70 -8.23
CA ASN A 14 -7.03 4.80 -7.40
C ASN A 14 -6.05 5.11 -6.29
N THR A 15 -5.53 6.33 -6.29
CA THR A 15 -4.71 6.84 -5.20
C THR A 15 -5.61 7.14 -4.00
N ILE A 16 -5.27 6.55 -2.86
CA ILE A 16 -6.02 6.71 -1.61
C ILE A 16 -5.04 7.16 -0.53
N SER A 17 -5.49 8.11 0.28
CA SER A 17 -4.75 8.53 1.46
C SER A 17 -5.41 7.91 2.68
N ASN A 18 -4.70 7.01 3.35
CA ASN A 18 -5.16 6.37 4.57
C ASN A 18 -4.42 6.94 5.76
N LEU A 19 -5.13 7.14 6.88
CA LEU A 19 -4.55 7.68 8.09
C LEU A 19 -4.36 6.58 9.12
N PHE A 20 -3.16 6.51 9.67
CA PHE A 20 -2.86 5.71 10.84
C PHE A 20 -2.21 6.62 11.88
N ASP A 21 -2.80 6.68 13.07
CA ASP A 21 -2.32 7.51 14.18
C ASP A 21 -2.14 8.98 13.75
N GLY A 22 -3.08 9.48 12.93
CA GLY A 22 -3.05 10.84 12.40
C GLY A 22 -2.03 11.10 11.30
N LYS A 23 -1.26 10.11 10.90
CA LYS A 23 -0.24 10.25 9.84
C LYS A 23 -0.72 9.60 8.56
N GLU A 24 -0.45 10.25 7.44
CA GLU A 24 -0.84 9.78 6.12
C GLU A 24 0.06 8.65 5.66
N ILE A 25 -0.58 7.55 5.21
CA ILE A 25 0.08 6.48 4.47
C ILE A 25 -0.52 6.47 3.07
N ARG A 26 0.27 6.87 2.09
CA ARG A 26 -0.17 6.90 0.70
C ARG A 26 -0.36 5.48 0.20
N SER A 27 -1.48 5.24 -0.46
CA SER A 27 -1.88 3.91 -0.90
C SER A 27 -2.49 3.98 -2.29
N ILE A 28 -2.40 2.89 -3.01
CA ILE A 28 -3.07 2.71 -4.30
C ILE A 28 -3.91 1.45 -4.23
N TRP A 29 -5.14 1.53 -4.68
CA TRP A 29 -6.01 0.39 -4.86
C TRP A 29 -5.98 -0.03 -6.33
N ASP A 30 -5.59 -1.28 -6.59
CA ASP A 30 -5.62 -1.89 -7.91
C ASP A 30 -6.89 -2.72 -8.01
N SER A 31 -7.88 -2.23 -8.76
CA SER A 31 -9.18 -2.89 -8.91
C SER A 31 -9.12 -4.18 -9.73
N ASP A 32 -8.14 -4.34 -10.62
CA ASP A 32 -7.97 -5.56 -11.38
C ASP A 32 -7.49 -6.71 -10.51
N LYS A 33 -6.55 -6.44 -9.62
CA LYS A 33 -5.97 -7.42 -8.71
C LYS A 33 -6.68 -7.48 -7.37
N GLU A 34 -7.58 -6.53 -7.10
CA GLU A 34 -8.24 -6.35 -5.80
C GLU A 34 -7.22 -6.31 -4.67
N GLU A 35 -6.18 -5.48 -4.85
CA GLU A 35 -5.04 -5.40 -3.94
C GLU A 35 -4.68 -3.95 -3.62
N TYR A 36 -4.30 -3.72 -2.38
CA TYR A 36 -3.69 -2.46 -1.97
C TYR A 36 -2.18 -2.52 -2.14
N TYR A 37 -1.63 -1.37 -2.54
CA TYR A 37 -0.19 -1.10 -2.52
C TYR A 37 0.06 0.10 -1.64
N PHE A 38 0.97 -0.03 -0.71
CA PHE A 38 1.27 1.02 0.27
C PHE A 38 2.67 1.56 0.09
N SER A 39 2.84 2.87 0.29
CA SER A 39 4.15 3.49 0.29
C SER A 39 5.01 2.93 1.42
N LEU A 40 6.10 2.29 1.06
CA LEU A 40 7.01 1.65 2.00
C LEU A 40 7.64 2.66 2.96
N VAL A 41 8.08 3.81 2.43
CA VAL A 41 8.71 4.85 3.26
C VAL A 41 7.72 5.50 4.23
N ASP A 42 6.44 5.62 3.85
CA ASP A 42 5.42 6.16 4.72
C ASP A 42 5.17 5.23 5.91
N VAL A 43 5.10 3.92 5.65
CA VAL A 43 4.93 2.90 6.70
C VAL A 43 6.13 2.92 7.66
N ILE A 44 7.34 2.97 7.14
CA ILE A 44 8.55 3.05 7.96
C ILE A 44 8.55 4.32 8.81
N GLY A 45 8.17 5.45 8.21
CA GLY A 45 8.10 6.72 8.92
C GLY A 45 7.16 6.68 10.11
N VAL A 46 5.99 6.05 9.96
CA VAL A 46 5.01 5.90 11.05
C VAL A 46 5.52 4.94 12.12
N LEU A 47 6.09 3.80 11.73
CA LEU A 47 6.58 2.79 12.68
C LEU A 47 7.74 3.28 13.51
N THR A 48 8.68 3.99 12.90
CA THR A 48 9.94 4.38 13.55
C THR A 48 9.92 5.80 14.10
N GLY A 49 9.03 6.66 13.61
CA GLY A 49 9.06 8.09 13.89
C GLY A 49 10.27 8.79 13.28
N SER A 50 10.99 8.14 12.38
CA SER A 50 12.19 8.69 11.76
C SER A 50 11.89 9.92 10.90
N SER A 51 12.74 10.92 10.98
CA SER A 51 12.68 12.10 10.10
C SER A 51 13.17 11.79 8.69
N ASN A 52 13.88 10.67 8.51
CA ASN A 52 14.37 10.22 7.22
C ASN A 52 14.09 8.73 7.01
N PRO A 53 12.83 8.36 6.68
CA PRO A 53 12.45 6.95 6.51
C PRO A 53 13.19 6.26 5.38
N ARG A 54 13.56 6.98 4.32
CA ARG A 54 14.33 6.42 3.20
C ARG A 54 15.70 5.93 3.66
N ASN A 55 16.36 6.70 4.49
CA ASN A 55 17.64 6.29 5.06
C ASN A 55 17.50 5.06 5.97
N TYR A 56 16.45 5.04 6.76
CA TYR A 56 16.11 3.87 7.58
C TYR A 56 15.92 2.63 6.72
N TRP A 57 15.20 2.75 5.63
CA TRP A 57 14.99 1.66 4.67
C TRP A 57 16.31 1.15 4.10
N ASN A 58 17.19 2.07 3.72
CA ASN A 58 18.52 1.70 3.21
C ASN A 58 19.35 0.95 4.25
N MET A 59 19.27 1.36 5.50
CA MET A 59 19.96 0.67 6.60
C MET A 59 19.36 -0.72 6.86
N LEU A 60 18.03 -0.82 6.83
CA LEU A 60 17.33 -2.07 7.04
C LEU A 60 17.71 -3.10 5.96
N LYS A 61 17.79 -2.66 4.71
CA LYS A 61 18.20 -3.50 3.59
C LYS A 61 19.58 -4.12 3.81
N LYS A 62 20.50 -3.35 4.37
CA LYS A 62 21.85 -3.84 4.65
C LYS A 62 21.90 -4.87 5.78
N ARG A 63 20.94 -4.84 6.69
CA ARG A 63 20.87 -5.78 7.82
C ARG A 63 20.16 -7.09 7.45
N MET A 64 19.38 -7.08 6.40
CA MET A 64 18.65 -8.27 5.96
C MET A 64 19.59 -9.28 5.31
N THR A 65 19.27 -10.55 5.48
CA THR A 65 19.94 -11.62 4.74
C THR A 65 19.58 -11.49 3.24
N GLU A 66 20.41 -12.10 2.38
CA GLU A 66 20.14 -12.11 0.94
C GLU A 66 18.74 -12.66 0.61
N GLU A 67 18.33 -13.70 1.34
CA GLU A 67 17.01 -14.31 1.16
C GLU A 67 15.89 -13.35 1.53
N GLU A 68 16.00 -12.66 2.66
CA GLU A 68 15.01 -11.66 3.09
C GLU A 68 14.95 -10.48 2.14
N GLN A 69 16.09 -9.99 1.68
CA GLN A 69 16.16 -8.92 0.68
C GLN A 69 15.48 -9.35 -0.62
N SER A 70 15.74 -10.56 -1.07
CA SER A 70 15.14 -11.10 -2.28
C SER A 70 13.61 -11.14 -2.18
N GLU A 71 13.07 -11.57 -1.04
CA GLU A 71 11.62 -11.61 -0.82
C GLU A 71 10.98 -10.23 -0.86
N LEU A 72 11.57 -9.24 -0.19
CA LEU A 72 11.01 -7.88 -0.17
C LEU A 72 11.26 -7.13 -1.48
N TYR A 73 12.46 -7.25 -2.03
CA TYR A 73 12.82 -6.54 -3.27
C TYR A 73 12.04 -7.02 -4.48
N THR A 74 11.88 -8.33 -4.63
CA THR A 74 11.13 -8.88 -5.77
C THR A 74 9.65 -8.54 -5.72
N LYS A 75 9.13 -8.21 -4.54
CA LYS A 75 7.74 -7.82 -4.35
C LYS A 75 7.52 -6.31 -4.36
N CYS A 76 8.59 -5.52 -4.30
CA CYS A 76 8.47 -4.06 -4.41
C CYS A 76 8.03 -3.68 -5.82
N VAL A 77 6.96 -2.88 -5.88
CA VAL A 77 6.46 -2.32 -7.13
C VAL A 77 6.65 -0.82 -7.06
N GLN A 78 7.28 -0.24 -8.08
CA GLN A 78 7.43 1.20 -8.17
C GLN A 78 6.20 1.81 -8.82
N LEU A 79 5.50 2.64 -8.07
CA LEU A 79 4.31 3.35 -8.53
C LEU A 79 4.50 4.84 -8.31
N LYS A 80 3.89 5.63 -9.18
CA LYS A 80 3.96 7.08 -9.06
C LYS A 80 2.96 7.57 -8.03
N LEU A 81 3.47 8.11 -6.93
CA LEU A 81 2.68 8.70 -5.87
C LEU A 81 2.99 10.19 -5.73
N LYS A 82 1.97 10.94 -5.32
CA LYS A 82 2.11 12.38 -5.12
C LYS A 82 2.99 12.66 -3.91
N ALA A 83 4.07 13.43 -4.13
CA ALA A 83 4.97 13.87 -3.08
C ALA A 83 4.46 15.16 -2.41
N GLN A 84 5.13 15.59 -1.33
CA GLN A 84 4.75 16.81 -0.62
C GLN A 84 4.83 18.06 -1.46
N ASP A 85 5.72 18.09 -2.45
CA ASP A 85 5.84 19.20 -3.41
C ASP A 85 4.74 19.21 -4.49
N GLY A 86 3.82 18.26 -4.45
CA GLY A 86 2.74 18.14 -5.41
C GLY A 86 3.11 17.40 -6.70
N LYS A 87 4.36 17.02 -6.86
CA LYS A 87 4.81 16.26 -8.03
C LYS A 87 4.65 14.77 -7.81
N TYR A 88 4.36 14.04 -8.90
CA TYR A 88 4.30 12.58 -8.88
C TYR A 88 5.69 12.01 -9.08
N ARG A 89 6.11 11.17 -8.14
CA ARG A 89 7.44 10.53 -8.17
C ARG A 89 7.30 9.04 -8.00
N GLU A 90 8.19 8.29 -8.62
CA GLU A 90 8.25 6.85 -8.42
C GLU A 90 8.58 6.53 -6.97
N THR A 91 7.75 5.71 -6.36
CA THR A 91 7.83 5.35 -4.94
C THR A 91 7.78 3.84 -4.80
N ASP A 92 8.65 3.30 -3.97
CA ASP A 92 8.61 1.88 -3.66
C ASP A 92 7.34 1.56 -2.87
N THR A 93 6.59 0.59 -3.35
CA THR A 93 5.36 0.12 -2.71
C THR A 93 5.43 -1.38 -2.49
N LEU A 94 4.68 -1.83 -1.50
CA LEU A 94 4.46 -3.25 -1.24
C LEU A 94 2.97 -3.52 -1.12
N ASP A 95 2.56 -4.71 -1.50
CA ASP A 95 1.20 -5.17 -1.27
C ASP A 95 0.96 -5.43 0.23
N THR A 96 -0.26 -5.79 0.58
CA THR A 96 -0.63 -6.03 1.98
C THR A 96 0.27 -7.05 2.66
N LYS A 97 0.57 -8.16 1.99
CA LYS A 97 1.47 -9.20 2.54
C LYS A 97 2.88 -8.70 2.73
N GLY A 98 3.40 -7.95 1.76
CA GLY A 98 4.72 -7.36 1.85
C GLY A 98 4.84 -6.36 2.99
N ILE A 99 3.82 -5.55 3.19
CA ILE A 99 3.78 -4.60 4.31
C ILE A 99 3.72 -5.33 5.66
N PHE A 100 2.97 -6.42 5.78
CA PHE A 100 2.97 -7.23 7.01
C PHE A 100 4.37 -7.74 7.35
N ARG A 101 5.10 -8.25 6.36
CA ARG A 101 6.48 -8.71 6.55
C ARG A 101 7.41 -7.57 6.93
N LEU A 102 7.24 -6.41 6.31
CA LEU A 102 8.02 -5.22 6.65
C LEU A 102 7.79 -4.81 8.11
N ILE A 103 6.54 -4.79 8.55
CA ILE A 103 6.18 -4.45 9.93
C ILE A 103 6.83 -5.41 10.92
N GLU A 104 6.83 -6.71 10.60
CA GLU A 104 7.47 -7.73 11.45
C GLU A 104 8.98 -7.55 11.54
N SER A 105 9.60 -6.97 10.53
CA SER A 105 11.05 -6.74 10.48
C SER A 105 11.50 -5.51 11.27
N ILE A 106 10.57 -4.65 11.67
CA ILE A 106 10.88 -3.39 12.35
C ILE A 106 10.38 -3.46 13.80
N PRO A 107 11.29 -3.48 14.80
CA PRO A 107 10.87 -3.44 16.20
C PRO A 107 10.25 -2.08 16.52
N SER A 108 8.95 -2.06 16.81
CA SER A 108 8.22 -0.85 17.12
C SER A 108 7.00 -1.19 17.97
N PRO A 109 6.68 -0.37 19.01
CA PRO A 109 5.44 -0.54 19.75
C PRO A 109 4.19 -0.31 18.90
N LYS A 110 4.32 0.30 17.73
CA LYS A 110 3.22 0.52 16.79
C LYS A 110 3.01 -0.64 15.83
N ALA A 111 3.87 -1.66 15.85
CA ALA A 111 3.80 -2.79 14.93
C ALA A 111 2.47 -3.55 15.04
N GLU A 112 2.08 -3.97 16.22
CA GLU A 112 0.82 -4.71 16.42
C GLU A 112 -0.42 -3.87 16.06
N PRO A 113 -0.56 -2.63 16.55
CA PRO A 113 -1.67 -1.78 16.13
C PRO A 113 -1.74 -1.56 14.62
N MET A 114 -0.60 -1.42 13.96
CA MET A 114 -0.56 -1.22 12.52
C MET A 114 -0.97 -2.46 11.74
N LYS A 115 -0.61 -3.65 12.22
CA LYS A 115 -1.07 -4.91 11.62
C LYS A 115 -2.59 -5.04 11.69
N VAL A 116 -3.18 -4.69 12.82
CA VAL A 116 -4.65 -4.69 13.00
C VAL A 116 -5.31 -3.68 12.07
N TRP A 117 -4.77 -2.47 12.00
CA TRP A 117 -5.27 -1.44 11.11
C TRP A 117 -5.24 -1.90 9.64
N LEU A 118 -4.14 -2.50 9.22
CA LEU A 118 -3.96 -2.99 7.86
C LEU A 118 -4.95 -4.12 7.53
N ALA A 119 -5.15 -5.04 8.46
CA ALA A 119 -6.10 -6.14 8.28
C ALA A 119 -7.54 -5.62 8.17
N ASN A 120 -7.92 -4.65 9.00
CA ASN A 120 -9.25 -4.04 8.96
C ASN A 120 -9.48 -3.30 7.66
N LEU A 121 -8.49 -2.57 7.18
CA LEU A 121 -8.58 -1.82 5.92
C LEU A 121 -8.86 -2.75 4.75
N GLY A 122 -8.15 -3.87 4.66
CA GLY A 122 -8.38 -4.87 3.63
C GLY A 122 -9.74 -5.52 3.74
N SER A 123 -10.16 -5.90 4.94
CA SER A 123 -11.47 -6.52 5.18
C SER A 123 -12.62 -5.58 4.83
N GLU A 124 -12.55 -4.33 5.23
CA GLU A 124 -13.56 -3.32 4.92
C GLU A 124 -13.75 -3.16 3.41
N ARG A 125 -12.65 -3.11 2.67
CA ARG A 125 -12.72 -2.97 1.21
C ARG A 125 -13.38 -4.19 0.55
N ILE A 126 -13.03 -5.39 0.99
CA ILE A 126 -13.60 -6.63 0.47
C ILE A 126 -15.08 -6.71 0.79
N ILE A 127 -15.49 -6.34 2.00
CA ILE A 127 -16.89 -6.32 2.41
C ILE A 127 -17.70 -5.36 1.54
N VAL A 128 -17.20 -4.16 1.30
CA VAL A 128 -17.87 -3.16 0.46
C VAL A 128 -18.04 -3.70 -0.96
N ILE A 129 -17.03 -4.30 -1.56
CA ILE A 129 -17.11 -4.88 -2.90
C ILE A 129 -18.18 -5.99 -2.95
N ARG A 130 -18.19 -6.88 -1.97
CA ARG A 130 -19.17 -7.97 -1.89
C ARG A 130 -20.60 -7.45 -1.73
N ILE A 131 -20.80 -6.40 -0.96
CA ILE A 131 -22.10 -5.75 -0.79
C ILE A 131 -22.54 -5.14 -2.11
N MET A 132 -21.67 -4.44 -2.80
CA MET A 132 -21.99 -3.84 -4.11
C MET A 132 -22.36 -4.89 -5.14
N ASP A 133 -21.61 -5.99 -5.20
CA ASP A 133 -21.91 -7.10 -6.11
C ASP A 133 -23.30 -7.71 -5.83
N LYS A 134 -23.65 -7.88 -4.57
CA LYS A 134 -24.97 -8.37 -4.18
C LYS A 134 -26.09 -7.41 -4.57
N ILE A 135 -25.86 -6.11 -4.46
CA ILE A 135 -26.82 -5.09 -4.86
C ILE A 135 -27.02 -5.14 -6.38
N GLU A 136 -25.97 -5.25 -7.16
CA GLU A 136 -26.04 -5.37 -8.62
C GLU A 136 -26.81 -6.63 -9.04
N ILE A 137 -26.54 -7.76 -8.40
CA ILE A 137 -27.26 -9.01 -8.66
C ILE A 137 -28.76 -8.84 -8.37
N LYS A 138 -29.12 -8.18 -7.27
CA LYS A 138 -30.52 -7.89 -6.95
C LYS A 138 -31.17 -7.02 -8.01
N TRP A 139 -30.49 -5.99 -8.48
CA TRP A 139 -31.01 -5.11 -9.55
C TRP A 139 -31.22 -5.87 -10.86
N ASN A 140 -30.33 -6.79 -11.18
CA ASN A 140 -30.44 -7.59 -12.41
C ASN A 140 -31.51 -8.67 -12.33
N CYS A 141 -31.97 -9.05 -11.14
CA CYS A 141 -33.06 -10.00 -10.95
C CYS A 141 -34.42 -9.38 -10.98
N TRP A 142 -34.52 -8.06 -11.01
CA TRP A 142 -35.78 -7.31 -11.11
C TRP A 142 -36.07 -6.89 -12.55
#